data_8ecabbbf0d006984ef220cffcbd86815
#
_entry.id   8ecabbbf0d006984ef220cffcbd86815
#
_cell.length_a   1.000
_cell.length_b   1.000
_cell.length_c   1.000
_cell.angle_alpha   90.00
_cell.angle_beta   90.00
_cell.angle_gamma   90.00
#
_symmetry.space_group_name_H-M   'P 1'
#
loop_
_entity.id
_entity.type
_entity.pdbx_description
1 polymer ?
#
loop_
_entity_poly.entity_id
_entity_poly.type
_entity_poly.pdbx_seq_one_letter_code
_entity_poly.pdbx_strand_id
1 'polypeptide(L)'
;LDVLAVHAYGFGLSPDAPDDMHNNLNLGRIVQMQEITEAAGVSKPIWITELGYTVVDGNQPAVSEAQQADYLLAARARAAEEWPWVALFTVWNLVYGRSPDDEMSGYSLVNPDLTPRPAFYAWQDTVK
;
A
#
# COMPACT_ATOMS: atom_id res chain seq x y z
N LEU A 1 -18.88 -15.58 1.08
CA LEU A 1 -17.83 -14.57 0.95
C LEU A 1 -18.45 -13.27 0.47
N ASP A 2 -18.30 -12.19 1.21
CA ASP A 2 -18.89 -10.89 0.88
C ASP A 2 -17.85 -9.94 0.29
N VAL A 3 -16.59 -10.07 0.72
CA VAL A 3 -15.45 -9.27 0.30
C VAL A 3 -14.17 -10.11 0.41
N LEU A 4 -13.19 -9.85 -0.44
CA LEU A 4 -11.84 -10.38 -0.32
C LEU A 4 -10.92 -9.29 0.23
N ALA A 5 -10.33 -9.51 1.40
CA ALA A 5 -9.33 -8.61 1.99
C ALA A 5 -7.92 -9.04 1.60
N VAL A 6 -7.09 -8.09 1.20
CA VAL A 6 -5.71 -8.33 0.77
C VAL A 6 -4.75 -7.31 1.39
N HIS A 7 -3.50 -7.75 1.61
CA HIS A 7 -2.36 -6.90 1.95
C HIS A 7 -1.49 -6.74 0.71
N ALA A 8 -1.56 -5.58 0.07
CA ALA A 8 -1.01 -5.35 -1.26
C ALA A 8 0.31 -4.56 -1.23
N TYR A 9 1.27 -4.99 -0.43
CA TYR A 9 2.57 -4.31 -0.30
C TYR A 9 3.39 -4.37 -1.59
N GLY A 10 4.05 -3.25 -1.91
CA GLY A 10 4.96 -3.13 -3.06
C GLY A 10 6.42 -3.44 -2.75
N PHE A 11 6.80 -3.63 -1.48
CA PHE A 11 8.15 -3.99 -1.03
C PHE A 11 9.26 -3.10 -1.63
N GLY A 12 9.07 -1.78 -1.57
CA GLY A 12 10.01 -0.78 -2.09
C GLY A 12 9.91 -0.53 -3.61
N LEU A 13 9.14 -1.32 -4.34
CA LEU A 13 8.91 -1.08 -5.77
C LEU A 13 7.88 0.02 -5.99
N SER A 14 8.08 0.82 -7.06
CA SER A 14 7.09 1.80 -7.47
C SER A 14 5.72 1.14 -7.70
N PRO A 15 4.61 1.79 -7.32
CA PRO A 15 3.28 1.30 -7.64
C PRO A 15 3.01 1.20 -9.15
N ASP A 16 3.79 1.93 -9.97
CA ASP A 16 3.72 1.85 -11.44
C ASP A 16 4.66 0.78 -12.03
N ALA A 17 5.37 0.03 -11.17
CA ALA A 17 6.22 -1.06 -11.66
C ALA A 17 5.39 -2.03 -12.49
N PRO A 18 5.95 -2.54 -13.61
CA PRO A 18 5.26 -3.51 -14.45
C PRO A 18 4.77 -4.71 -13.64
N ASP A 19 3.59 -5.20 -13.96
CA ASP A 19 2.99 -6.39 -13.36
C ASP A 19 3.77 -7.64 -13.79
N ASP A 20 5.00 -7.79 -13.25
CA ASP A 20 5.76 -9.02 -13.43
C ASP A 20 5.16 -10.08 -12.49
N MET A 21 4.20 -10.79 -13.05
CA MET A 21 3.38 -11.78 -12.38
C MET A 21 4.18 -12.98 -11.83
N HIS A 22 5.43 -13.15 -12.23
CA HIS A 22 6.18 -14.38 -11.95
C HIS A 22 7.30 -14.19 -10.93
N ASN A 23 7.92 -13.01 -10.86
CA ASN A 23 9.16 -12.83 -10.10
C ASN A 23 9.13 -11.74 -9.03
N ASN A 24 8.19 -10.78 -9.08
CA ASN A 24 8.16 -9.66 -8.15
C ASN A 24 6.87 -9.60 -7.35
N LEU A 25 7.01 -9.47 -6.03
CA LEU A 25 5.91 -9.08 -5.17
C LEU A 25 5.77 -7.56 -5.29
N ASN A 26 4.80 -7.09 -6.06
CA ASN A 26 4.47 -5.69 -6.21
C ASN A 26 2.96 -5.45 -6.11
N LEU A 27 2.57 -4.19 -6.09
CA LEU A 27 1.17 -3.80 -5.97
C LEU A 27 0.29 -4.40 -7.08
N GLY A 28 0.78 -4.47 -8.31
CA GLY A 28 0.05 -4.98 -9.49
C GLY A 28 -0.40 -6.43 -9.37
N ARG A 29 0.23 -7.21 -8.48
CA ARG A 29 -0.20 -8.60 -8.23
C ARG A 29 -1.62 -8.74 -7.69
N ILE A 30 -2.23 -7.67 -7.23
CA ILE A 30 -3.64 -7.70 -6.80
C ILE A 30 -4.57 -8.09 -7.97
N VAL A 31 -4.18 -7.83 -9.22
CA VAL A 31 -4.91 -8.22 -10.41
C VAL A 31 -5.06 -9.74 -10.49
N GLN A 32 -4.03 -10.52 -10.12
CA GLN A 32 -4.13 -11.98 -10.07
C GLN A 32 -5.19 -12.47 -9.10
N MET A 33 -5.36 -11.79 -7.97
CA MET A 33 -6.39 -12.15 -7.00
C MET A 33 -7.78 -11.97 -7.60
N GLN A 34 -7.97 -10.89 -8.36
CA GLN A 34 -9.22 -10.64 -9.09
C GLN A 34 -9.45 -11.72 -10.16
N GLU A 35 -8.45 -12.02 -10.98
CA GLU A 35 -8.54 -13.06 -12.02
C GLU A 35 -8.88 -14.45 -11.45
N ILE A 36 -8.25 -14.83 -10.33
CA ILE A 36 -8.51 -16.10 -9.65
C ILE A 36 -9.95 -16.16 -9.15
N THR A 37 -10.45 -15.09 -8.54
CA THR A 37 -11.83 -15.06 -8.03
C THR A 37 -12.86 -15.06 -9.16
N GLU A 38 -12.59 -14.38 -10.25
CA GLU A 38 -13.44 -14.41 -11.44
C GLU A 38 -13.47 -15.81 -12.09
N ALA A 39 -12.30 -16.43 -12.24
CA ALA A 39 -12.20 -17.78 -12.78
C ALA A 39 -12.93 -18.83 -11.90
N ALA A 40 -12.99 -18.58 -10.60
CA ALA A 40 -13.76 -19.39 -9.65
C ALA A 40 -15.28 -19.07 -9.64
N GLY A 41 -15.74 -18.14 -10.47
CA GLY A 41 -17.13 -17.70 -10.50
C GLY A 41 -17.54 -16.86 -9.28
N VAL A 42 -16.56 -16.28 -8.59
CA VAL A 42 -16.77 -15.47 -7.37
C VAL A 42 -16.36 -14.03 -7.66
N SER A 43 -17.30 -13.23 -8.17
CA SER A 43 -17.06 -11.79 -8.37
C SER A 43 -17.43 -11.03 -7.09
N LYS A 44 -16.42 -10.64 -6.33
CA LYS A 44 -16.56 -9.88 -5.07
C LYS A 44 -15.62 -8.69 -5.04
N PRO A 45 -16.01 -7.60 -4.37
CA PRO A 45 -15.11 -6.48 -4.19
C PRO A 45 -13.87 -6.89 -3.41
N ILE A 46 -12.73 -6.30 -3.76
CA ILE A 46 -11.48 -6.45 -3.02
C ILE A 46 -11.27 -5.24 -2.12
N TRP A 47 -10.88 -5.49 -0.88
CA TRP A 47 -10.43 -4.49 0.08
C TRP A 47 -8.92 -4.59 0.26
N ILE A 48 -8.20 -3.55 -0.09
CA ILE A 48 -6.80 -3.39 0.30
C ILE A 48 -6.81 -2.90 1.74
N THR A 49 -6.64 -3.83 2.67
CA THR A 49 -6.69 -3.57 4.12
C THR A 49 -5.36 -3.17 4.70
N GLU A 50 -4.26 -3.45 3.97
CA GLU A 50 -2.93 -2.96 4.29
C GLU A 50 -2.14 -2.68 3.02
N LEU A 51 -1.56 -1.49 2.95
CA LEU A 51 -0.56 -1.09 1.98
C LEU A 51 0.34 -0.04 2.59
N GLY A 52 1.64 -0.15 2.39
CA GLY A 52 2.60 0.80 2.91
C GLY A 52 3.99 0.62 2.32
N TYR A 53 4.83 1.62 2.55
CA TYR A 53 6.24 1.65 2.18
C TYR A 53 7.05 2.08 3.40
N THR A 54 8.05 1.29 3.79
CA THR A 54 8.91 1.64 4.93
C THR A 54 9.97 2.65 4.52
N VAL A 55 10.28 3.57 5.43
CA VAL A 55 11.43 4.50 5.30
C VAL A 55 12.62 4.08 6.15
N VAL A 56 12.52 2.92 6.80
CA VAL A 56 13.57 2.32 7.63
C VAL A 56 13.97 0.98 7.03
N ASP A 57 15.26 0.81 6.76
CA ASP A 57 15.80 -0.46 6.26
C ASP A 57 15.59 -1.59 7.28
N GLY A 58 15.20 -2.75 6.75
CA GLY A 58 14.97 -3.94 7.57
C GLY A 58 14.88 -5.19 6.69
N ASN A 59 13.83 -5.97 6.85
CA ASN A 59 13.55 -7.11 5.98
C ASN A 59 13.14 -6.69 4.57
N GLN A 60 12.64 -5.44 4.45
CA GLN A 60 12.24 -4.85 3.18
C GLN A 60 13.10 -3.62 2.86
N PRO A 61 13.34 -3.34 1.56
CA PRO A 61 14.06 -2.15 1.15
C PRO A 61 13.31 -0.88 1.58
N ALA A 62 14.03 0.06 2.22
CA ALA A 62 13.47 1.36 2.52
C ALA A 62 13.36 2.24 1.27
N VAL A 63 12.36 3.10 1.29
CA VAL A 63 12.23 4.22 0.35
C VAL A 63 12.51 5.53 1.10
N SER A 64 12.74 6.64 0.40
CA SER A 64 12.80 7.95 1.06
C SER A 64 11.39 8.37 1.54
N GLU A 65 11.32 9.29 2.52
CA GLU A 65 10.03 9.84 2.97
C GLU A 65 9.24 10.53 1.83
N ALA A 66 9.93 11.16 0.89
CA ALA A 66 9.31 11.73 -0.30
C ALA A 66 8.71 10.63 -1.19
N GLN A 67 9.47 9.55 -1.44
CA GLN A 67 8.97 8.40 -2.19
C GLN A 67 7.82 7.70 -1.47
N GLN A 68 7.83 7.61 -0.14
CA GLN A 68 6.70 7.06 0.63
C GLN A 68 5.42 7.83 0.32
N ALA A 69 5.48 9.17 0.34
CA ALA A 69 4.35 10.04 0.01
C ALA A 69 3.88 9.82 -1.44
N ASP A 70 4.81 9.93 -2.40
CA ASP A 70 4.51 9.79 -3.82
C ASP A 70 3.93 8.40 -4.16
N TYR A 71 4.51 7.34 -3.60
CA TYR A 71 4.08 5.97 -3.88
C TYR A 71 2.70 5.65 -3.29
N LEU A 72 2.38 6.18 -2.11
CA LEU A 72 1.04 6.01 -1.54
C LEU A 72 -0.03 6.71 -2.38
N LEU A 73 0.26 7.92 -2.87
CA LEU A 73 -0.65 8.66 -3.75
C LEU A 73 -0.81 7.96 -5.11
N ALA A 74 0.30 7.53 -5.72
CA ALA A 74 0.27 6.83 -6.99
C ALA A 74 -0.46 5.48 -6.89
N ALA A 75 -0.23 4.71 -5.81
CA ALA A 75 -0.95 3.46 -5.57
C ALA A 75 -2.47 3.67 -5.45
N ARG A 76 -2.88 4.72 -4.73
CA ARG A 76 -4.29 5.08 -4.60
C ARG A 76 -4.90 5.51 -5.94
N ALA A 77 -4.19 6.35 -6.69
CA ALA A 77 -4.63 6.81 -8.00
C ALA A 77 -4.81 5.62 -8.96
N ARG A 78 -3.80 4.76 -9.05
CA ARG A 78 -3.85 3.54 -9.87
C ARG A 78 -5.04 2.65 -9.50
N ALA A 79 -5.26 2.41 -8.20
CA ALA A 79 -6.40 1.62 -7.74
C ALA A 79 -7.74 2.25 -8.16
N ALA A 80 -7.87 3.57 -8.06
CA ALA A 80 -9.09 4.27 -8.44
C ALA A 80 -9.35 4.29 -9.96
N GLU A 81 -8.29 4.37 -10.76
CA GLU A 81 -8.38 4.51 -12.22
C GLU A 81 -8.48 3.15 -12.94
N GLU A 82 -7.70 2.15 -12.49
CA GLU A 82 -7.54 0.88 -13.19
C GLU A 82 -8.36 -0.26 -12.57
N TRP A 83 -8.70 -0.18 -11.25
CA TRP A 83 -9.28 -1.31 -10.51
C TRP A 83 -10.63 -0.98 -9.87
N PRO A 84 -11.72 -0.84 -10.67
CA PRO A 84 -13.05 -0.49 -10.15
C PRO A 84 -13.63 -1.53 -9.18
N TRP A 85 -13.04 -2.71 -9.11
CA TRP A 85 -13.36 -3.77 -8.15
C TRP A 85 -12.67 -3.60 -6.78
N VAL A 86 -11.74 -2.65 -6.64
CA VAL A 86 -11.20 -2.25 -5.33
C VAL A 86 -12.17 -1.28 -4.67
N ALA A 87 -12.85 -1.74 -3.62
CA ALA A 87 -13.88 -0.96 -2.92
C ALA A 87 -13.38 -0.27 -1.65
N LEU A 88 -12.21 -0.66 -1.14
CA LEU A 88 -11.57 -0.03 0.03
C LEU A 88 -10.06 -0.04 -0.17
N PHE A 89 -9.43 1.08 0.22
CA PHE A 89 -7.98 1.24 0.24
C PHE A 89 -7.56 1.86 1.57
N THR A 90 -6.75 1.14 2.35
CA THR A 90 -6.22 1.62 3.62
C THR A 90 -4.71 1.59 3.65
N VAL A 91 -4.12 2.56 4.35
CA VAL A 91 -2.67 2.66 4.52
C VAL A 91 -2.26 2.02 5.85
N TRP A 92 -1.25 1.19 5.81
CA TRP A 92 -0.54 0.70 6.98
C TRP A 92 0.71 1.54 7.20
N ASN A 93 0.81 2.35 8.27
CA ASN A 93 -0.20 2.62 9.27
C ASN A 93 -0.15 4.11 9.69
N LEU A 94 -1.03 4.57 10.58
CA LEU A 94 -0.98 5.95 11.06
C LEU A 94 0.23 6.19 11.96
N VAL A 95 0.40 5.39 13.01
CA VAL A 95 1.54 5.46 13.93
C VAL A 95 1.82 4.09 14.56
N TYR A 96 3.07 3.67 14.52
CA TYR A 96 3.56 2.48 15.23
C TYR A 96 4.49 2.95 16.35
N GLY A 97 4.01 2.80 17.58
CA GLY A 97 4.59 3.43 18.77
C GLY A 97 5.87 2.79 19.32
N ARG A 98 6.82 2.40 18.42
CA ARG A 98 8.12 1.83 18.80
C ARG A 98 9.27 2.79 18.47
N SER A 99 10.50 2.28 18.51
CA SER A 99 11.69 3.04 18.11
C SER A 99 11.55 3.59 16.68
N PRO A 100 12.04 4.81 16.40
CA PRO A 100 12.11 5.33 15.04
C PRO A 100 12.97 4.46 14.09
N ASP A 101 13.90 3.66 14.63
CA ASP A 101 14.75 2.74 13.87
C ASP A 101 14.11 1.36 13.65
N ASP A 102 12.88 1.14 14.13
CA ASP A 102 12.11 -0.10 13.88
C ASP A 102 11.50 -0.04 12.48
N GLU A 103 11.72 -1.07 11.66
CA GLU A 103 11.15 -1.16 10.30
C GLU A 103 9.63 -0.91 10.28
N MET A 104 8.90 -1.41 11.29
CA MET A 104 7.45 -1.23 11.36
C MET A 104 7.06 0.22 11.65
N SER A 105 7.90 0.97 12.39
CA SER A 105 7.75 2.42 12.55
C SER A 105 8.00 3.16 11.25
N GLY A 106 8.83 2.59 10.36
CA GLY A 106 9.11 3.12 9.03
C GLY A 106 7.88 3.19 8.10
N TYR A 107 6.92 2.29 8.28
CA TYR A 107 5.66 2.32 7.51
C TYR A 107 4.69 3.42 7.94
N SER A 108 4.88 4.01 9.12
CA SER A 108 3.94 4.97 9.69
C SER A 108 3.90 6.30 8.95
N LEU A 109 2.72 6.91 8.88
CA LEU A 109 2.54 8.29 8.39
C LEU A 109 2.99 9.33 9.42
N VAL A 110 3.06 8.93 10.69
CA VAL A 110 3.43 9.76 11.83
C VAL A 110 4.56 9.06 12.59
N ASN A 111 5.62 9.79 12.93
CA ASN A 111 6.74 9.27 13.70
C ASN A 111 6.31 8.86 15.13
N PRO A 112 7.10 8.01 15.83
CA PRO A 112 6.80 7.62 17.21
C PRO A 112 6.68 8.81 18.20
N ASP A 113 7.32 9.93 17.90
CA ASP A 113 7.23 11.17 18.66
C ASP A 113 6.02 12.06 18.29
N LEU A 114 5.13 11.53 17.46
CA LEU A 114 3.92 12.15 16.91
C LEU A 114 4.18 13.30 15.92
N THR A 115 5.38 13.45 15.40
CA THR A 115 5.65 14.38 14.29
C THR A 115 5.17 13.77 12.95
N PRO A 116 4.30 14.46 12.17
CA PRO A 116 3.83 13.94 10.89
C PRO A 116 4.95 13.91 9.84
N ARG A 117 4.97 12.85 9.04
CA ARG A 117 5.83 12.73 7.85
C ARG A 117 5.18 13.40 6.64
N PRO A 118 5.95 13.66 5.55
CA PRO A 118 5.39 14.16 4.29
C PRO A 118 4.19 13.36 3.80
N ALA A 119 4.22 12.04 3.95
CA ALA A 119 3.14 11.14 3.55
C ALA A 119 1.82 11.40 4.30
N PHE A 120 1.87 11.84 5.56
CA PHE A 120 0.67 12.22 6.30
C PHE A 120 -0.07 13.39 5.65
N TYR A 121 0.65 14.44 5.31
CA TYR A 121 0.05 15.62 4.69
C TYR A 121 -0.46 15.32 3.28
N ALA A 122 0.34 14.61 2.49
CA ALA A 122 -0.05 14.20 1.15
C ALA A 122 -1.34 13.36 1.18
N TRP A 123 -1.45 12.41 2.12
CA TRP A 123 -2.65 11.58 2.28
C TRP A 123 -3.86 12.39 2.76
N GLN A 124 -3.67 13.29 3.74
CA GLN A 124 -4.73 14.15 4.26
C GLN A 124 -5.38 15.00 3.16
N ASP A 125 -4.60 15.47 2.19
CA ASP A 125 -5.11 16.31 1.11
C ASP A 125 -5.98 15.53 0.09
N THR A 126 -5.91 14.19 0.10
CA THR A 126 -6.75 13.35 -0.78
C THR A 126 -8.17 13.14 -0.26
N VAL A 127 -8.44 13.44 1.01
CA VAL A 127 -9.75 13.18 1.65
C VAL A 127 -10.56 14.47 1.89
N LYS A 128 -10.09 15.59 1.36
CA LYS A 128 -10.81 16.86 1.29
C LYS A 128 -11.61 16.90 -0.01
#